data_6f40dbf3fa0765256f854bd40a55bcbe
#
_entry.id   6f40dbf3fa0765256f854bd40a55bcbe
#
_cell.length_a   1.000
_cell.length_b   1.000
_cell.length_c   1.000
_cell.angle_alpha   90.00
_cell.angle_beta   90.00
_cell.angle_gamma   90.00
#
_symmetry.space_group_name_H-M   'P 1'
#
loop_
_entity.id
_entity.type
_entity.pdbx_description
1 polymer ?
#
loop_
_entity_poly.entity_id
_entity_poly.type
_entity_poly.pdbx_seq_one_letter_code
_entity_poly.pdbx_strand_id
1 'polypeptide(L)'
;VSAVGDGNHSLATAKTCWNEIKKTLTPEEAAVHPARYALVEVVNLHDDSLKFEPIHRVVFGADAAKMTVALAGFFKDIFIAPKPPKDIAGRQVFVMLSNGNKQYVSVTDEKSNLTVGSLQAFLDEYLKKETGTVDYIHGDEVVERLCKNPENIGFLLPTPAKDELFKTVVLDGALPRKTFSMGHAQDKRFYLEGRKIR
;
A
#
# COMPACT_ATOMS: atom_id res chain seq x y z
N VAL A 1 5.21 1.80 21.46
CA VAL A 1 4.08 1.63 20.54
C VAL A 1 4.51 0.62 19.49
N SER A 2 3.64 -0.34 19.18
CA SER A 2 3.87 -1.36 18.16
C SER A 2 2.81 -1.24 17.08
N ALA A 3 3.18 -1.51 15.84
CA ALA A 3 2.25 -1.56 14.71
C ALA A 3 2.37 -2.93 14.01
N VAL A 4 1.27 -3.41 13.46
CA VAL A 4 1.26 -4.64 12.67
C VAL A 4 1.66 -4.30 11.24
N GLY A 5 2.88 -4.66 10.86
CA GLY A 5 3.44 -4.39 9.53
C GLY A 5 3.02 -5.38 8.46
N ASP A 6 2.75 -6.65 8.85
CA ASP A 6 2.29 -7.71 7.95
C ASP A 6 1.33 -8.65 8.70
N GLY A 7 0.50 -9.39 7.97
CA GLY A 7 -0.43 -10.36 8.55
C GLY A 7 -1.70 -9.76 9.16
N ASN A 8 -2.07 -8.54 8.84
CA ASN A 8 -3.24 -7.85 9.39
C ASN A 8 -4.52 -8.65 9.22
N HIS A 9 -4.76 -9.24 8.04
CA HIS A 9 -5.93 -10.07 7.78
C HIS A 9 -5.89 -11.37 8.58
N SER A 10 -4.73 -12.01 8.68
CA SER A 10 -4.55 -13.25 9.45
C SER A 10 -4.81 -13.02 10.94
N LEU A 11 -4.29 -11.94 11.51
CA LEU A 11 -4.54 -11.57 12.90
C LEU A 11 -5.99 -11.20 13.16
N ALA A 12 -6.64 -10.48 12.25
CA ALA A 12 -8.07 -10.16 12.35
C ALA A 12 -8.94 -11.44 12.32
N THR A 13 -8.61 -12.37 11.44
CA THR A 13 -9.28 -13.68 11.35
C THR A 13 -9.07 -14.50 12.63
N ALA A 14 -7.82 -14.58 13.12
CA ALA A 14 -7.51 -15.28 14.36
C ALA A 14 -8.28 -14.69 15.56
N LYS A 15 -8.38 -13.36 15.63
CA LYS A 15 -9.17 -12.67 16.66
C LYS A 15 -10.66 -13.02 16.57
N THR A 16 -11.21 -13.06 15.35
CA THR A 16 -12.61 -13.45 15.13
C THR A 16 -12.86 -14.89 15.58
N CYS A 17 -12.00 -15.83 15.16
CA CYS A 17 -12.09 -17.22 15.59
C CYS A 17 -12.01 -17.37 17.12
N TRP A 18 -11.09 -16.65 17.76
CA TRP A 18 -10.99 -16.64 19.22
C TRP A 18 -12.25 -16.12 19.87
N ASN A 19 -12.84 -15.03 19.38
CA ASN A 19 -14.06 -14.46 19.94
C ASN A 19 -15.26 -15.43 19.86
N GLU A 20 -15.31 -16.31 18.84
CA GLU A 20 -16.35 -17.34 18.76
C GLU A 20 -16.06 -18.52 19.72
N ILE A 21 -14.84 -19.03 19.73
CA ILE A 21 -14.41 -20.13 20.62
C ILE A 21 -14.64 -19.74 22.08
N LYS A 22 -14.24 -18.55 22.47
CA LYS A 22 -14.33 -18.07 23.85
C LYS A 22 -15.75 -18.05 24.41
N LYS A 23 -16.80 -17.95 23.57
CA LYS A 23 -18.20 -17.98 24.00
C LYS A 23 -18.65 -19.34 24.56
N THR A 24 -17.91 -20.39 24.22
CA THR A 24 -18.23 -21.79 24.62
C THR A 24 -17.37 -22.28 25.77
N LEU A 25 -16.48 -21.45 26.32
CA LEU A 25 -15.52 -21.81 27.35
C LEU A 25 -15.85 -21.14 28.69
N THR A 26 -15.47 -21.82 29.80
CA THR A 26 -15.43 -21.16 31.11
C THR A 26 -14.29 -20.15 31.17
N PRO A 27 -14.31 -19.21 32.15
CA PRO A 27 -13.20 -18.25 32.33
C PRO A 27 -11.83 -18.93 32.50
N GLU A 28 -11.78 -20.04 33.23
CA GLU A 28 -10.56 -20.82 33.51
C GLU A 28 -10.03 -21.47 32.24
N GLU A 29 -10.90 -22.12 31.46
CA GLU A 29 -10.54 -22.71 30.17
C GLU A 29 -10.08 -21.66 29.17
N ALA A 30 -10.77 -20.51 29.11
CA ALA A 30 -10.42 -19.41 28.23
C ALA A 30 -9.04 -18.79 28.55
N ALA A 31 -8.65 -18.77 29.84
CA ALA A 31 -7.39 -18.22 30.28
C ALA A 31 -6.17 -18.96 29.72
N VAL A 32 -6.29 -20.28 29.52
CA VAL A 32 -5.17 -21.17 29.07
C VAL A 32 -5.34 -21.66 27.64
N HIS A 33 -6.44 -21.33 26.98
CA HIS A 33 -6.72 -21.85 25.65
C HIS A 33 -5.71 -21.36 24.59
N PRO A 34 -5.15 -22.25 23.75
CA PRO A 34 -4.11 -21.89 22.79
C PRO A 34 -4.54 -20.89 21.72
N ALA A 35 -5.84 -20.86 21.33
CA ALA A 35 -6.34 -19.90 20.36
C ALA A 35 -6.41 -18.45 20.88
N ARG A 36 -6.19 -18.24 22.19
CA ARG A 36 -6.05 -16.91 22.79
C ARG A 36 -4.83 -16.13 22.31
N TYR A 37 -3.81 -16.84 21.83
CA TYR A 37 -2.51 -16.28 21.46
C TYR A 37 -2.26 -16.47 19.97
N ALA A 38 -1.61 -15.47 19.36
CA ALA A 38 -1.07 -15.56 18.03
C ALA A 38 0.46 -15.47 18.09
N LEU A 39 1.16 -16.26 17.27
CA LEU A 39 2.59 -16.11 17.11
C LEU A 39 2.85 -14.86 16.27
N VAL A 40 3.73 -13.99 16.78
CA VAL A 40 4.15 -12.78 16.08
C VAL A 40 5.66 -12.63 16.17
N GLU A 41 6.25 -12.04 15.15
CA GLU A 41 7.63 -11.61 15.14
C GLU A 41 7.68 -10.11 15.44
N VAL A 42 8.51 -9.71 16.39
CA VAL A 42 8.74 -8.31 16.72
C VAL A 42 10.05 -7.86 16.11
N VAL A 43 9.99 -6.90 15.19
CA VAL A 43 11.16 -6.35 14.51
C VAL A 43 11.38 -4.89 14.88
N ASN A 44 12.65 -4.45 14.88
CA ASN A 44 12.99 -3.05 15.02
C ASN A 44 12.79 -2.35 13.66
N LEU A 45 11.81 -1.44 13.59
CA LEU A 45 11.54 -0.68 12.37
C LEU A 45 12.76 0.08 11.84
N HIS A 46 13.62 0.56 12.73
CA HIS A 46 14.80 1.34 12.40
C HIS A 46 16.05 0.52 12.08
N ASP A 47 15.92 -0.81 12.08
CA ASP A 47 17.02 -1.69 11.65
C ASP A 47 17.37 -1.43 10.18
N ASP A 48 18.66 -1.23 9.89
CA ASP A 48 19.14 -0.89 8.54
C ASP A 48 18.95 -2.04 7.53
N SER A 49 18.87 -3.27 8.01
CA SER A 49 18.58 -4.43 7.17
C SER A 49 17.11 -4.49 6.70
N LEU A 50 16.21 -3.83 7.44
CA LEU A 50 14.80 -3.77 7.09
C LEU A 50 14.55 -2.67 6.05
N LYS A 51 14.56 -3.04 4.79
CA LYS A 51 14.27 -2.11 3.67
C LYS A 51 12.80 -2.11 3.34
N PHE A 52 12.26 -0.93 3.12
CA PHE A 52 10.93 -0.76 2.56
C PHE A 52 11.02 -0.67 1.04
N GLU A 53 10.20 -1.46 0.38
CA GLU A 53 10.07 -1.43 -1.07
C GLU A 53 8.69 -0.86 -1.42
N PRO A 54 8.60 0.15 -2.29
CA PRO A 54 7.31 0.70 -2.69
C PRO A 54 6.54 -0.35 -3.48
N ILE A 55 5.23 -0.35 -3.31
CA ILE A 55 4.35 -1.15 -4.16
C ILE A 55 3.65 -0.19 -5.10
N HIS A 56 3.91 -0.35 -6.39
CA HIS A 56 3.37 0.49 -7.45
C HIS A 56 1.96 0.07 -7.83
N ARG A 57 1.30 0.87 -8.67
CA ARG A 57 -0.02 0.56 -9.22
C ARG A 57 0.05 0.52 -10.73
N VAL A 58 -0.65 -0.44 -11.31
CA VAL A 58 -0.92 -0.45 -12.76
C VAL A 58 -2.42 -0.59 -12.95
N VAL A 59 -3.00 0.32 -13.73
CA VAL A 59 -4.39 0.25 -14.16
C VAL A 59 -4.41 -0.30 -15.56
N PHE A 60 -5.05 -1.44 -15.74
CA PHE A 60 -5.21 -2.14 -17.02
C PHE A 60 -6.52 -1.71 -17.67
N GLY A 61 -6.52 -1.59 -18.98
CA GLY A 61 -7.71 -1.21 -19.76
C GLY A 61 -8.14 0.24 -19.54
N ALA A 62 -7.20 1.16 -19.34
CA ALA A 62 -7.44 2.56 -19.07
C ALA A 62 -6.89 3.46 -20.19
N ASP A 63 -7.53 4.59 -20.39
CA ASP A 63 -7.13 5.64 -21.34
C ASP A 63 -6.30 6.72 -20.65
N ALA A 64 -5.10 7.01 -21.18
CA ALA A 64 -4.16 7.95 -20.58
C ALA A 64 -4.66 9.41 -20.59
N ALA A 65 -5.40 9.81 -21.63
CA ALA A 65 -5.94 11.16 -21.70
C ALA A 65 -7.05 11.36 -20.67
N LYS A 66 -7.96 10.38 -20.56
CA LYS A 66 -9.00 10.38 -19.51
C LYS A 66 -8.39 10.36 -18.10
N MET A 67 -7.36 9.54 -17.88
CA MET A 67 -6.65 9.47 -16.61
C MET A 67 -6.05 10.84 -16.23
N THR A 68 -5.39 11.51 -17.17
CA THR A 68 -4.82 12.84 -16.97
C THR A 68 -5.88 13.88 -16.62
N VAL A 69 -7.00 13.90 -17.35
CA VAL A 69 -8.11 14.80 -17.06
C VAL A 69 -8.74 14.51 -15.69
N ALA A 70 -8.89 13.23 -15.35
CA ALA A 70 -9.43 12.83 -14.05
C ALA A 70 -8.52 13.22 -12.89
N LEU A 71 -7.19 13.06 -13.05
CA LEU A 71 -6.20 13.54 -12.06
C LEU A 71 -6.31 15.04 -11.84
N ALA A 72 -6.38 15.82 -12.94
CA ALA A 72 -6.52 17.27 -12.87
C ALA A 72 -7.84 17.72 -12.24
N GLY A 73 -8.90 16.92 -12.35
CA GLY A 73 -10.19 17.21 -11.71
C GLY A 73 -10.26 16.78 -10.24
N PHE A 74 -9.46 15.81 -9.83
CA PHE A 74 -9.47 15.28 -8.47
C PHE A 74 -8.61 16.09 -7.50
N PHE A 75 -7.41 16.49 -7.91
CA PHE A 75 -6.50 17.32 -7.12
C PHE A 75 -6.65 18.79 -7.48
N LYS A 76 -6.83 19.65 -6.48
CA LYS A 76 -7.04 21.11 -6.70
C LYS A 76 -5.77 21.82 -7.16
N ASP A 77 -4.62 21.39 -6.67
CA ASP A 77 -3.31 21.91 -7.06
C ASP A 77 -2.45 20.74 -7.54
N ILE A 78 -2.40 20.58 -8.85
CA ILE A 78 -1.66 19.53 -9.53
C ILE A 78 -0.77 20.10 -10.62
N PHE A 79 0.43 19.57 -10.74
CA PHE A 79 1.35 19.85 -11.82
C PHE A 79 1.81 18.55 -12.45
N ILE A 80 1.69 18.44 -13.79
CA ILE A 80 2.08 17.27 -14.57
C ILE A 80 3.12 17.70 -15.60
N ALA A 81 4.31 17.10 -15.57
CA ALA A 81 5.41 17.46 -16.45
C ALA A 81 6.29 16.26 -16.83
N PRO A 82 6.98 16.31 -18.00
CA PRO A 82 7.89 15.24 -18.43
C PRO A 82 9.22 15.21 -17.65
N LYS A 83 9.46 16.19 -16.80
CA LYS A 83 10.68 16.28 -15.98
C LYS A 83 10.30 16.36 -14.50
N PRO A 84 11.15 15.83 -13.60
CA PRO A 84 10.90 15.94 -12.17
C PRO A 84 10.81 17.41 -11.74
N PRO A 85 9.93 17.73 -10.78
CA PRO A 85 9.84 19.08 -10.23
C PRO A 85 11.16 19.46 -9.54
N LYS A 86 11.56 20.71 -9.67
CA LYS A 86 12.78 21.22 -9.04
C LYS A 86 12.62 21.43 -7.54
N ASP A 87 11.41 21.79 -7.12
CA ASP A 87 11.04 21.98 -5.73
C ASP A 87 9.88 21.03 -5.40
N ILE A 88 10.10 20.19 -4.40
CA ILE A 88 9.12 19.22 -3.90
C ILE A 88 8.72 19.51 -2.46
N ALA A 89 9.17 20.62 -1.87
CA ALA A 89 8.83 20.96 -0.50
C ALA A 89 7.30 21.12 -0.34
N GLY A 90 6.73 20.37 0.60
CA GLY A 90 5.28 20.35 0.84
C GLY A 90 4.44 19.77 -0.31
N ARG A 91 5.03 18.98 -1.20
CA ARG A 91 4.34 18.35 -2.31
C ARG A 91 4.54 16.84 -2.29
N GLN A 92 3.48 16.11 -2.60
CA GLN A 92 3.56 14.69 -2.90
C GLN A 92 3.85 14.51 -4.39
N VAL A 93 4.82 13.65 -4.71
CA VAL A 93 5.25 13.41 -6.09
C VAL A 93 5.22 11.92 -6.41
N PHE A 94 4.64 11.58 -7.55
CA PHE A 94 4.68 10.24 -8.12
C PHE A 94 4.86 10.31 -9.64
N VAL A 95 5.20 9.19 -10.28
CA VAL A 95 5.39 9.14 -11.73
C VAL A 95 4.25 8.37 -12.37
N MET A 96 3.61 8.96 -13.36
CA MET A 96 2.66 8.28 -14.24
C MET A 96 3.38 7.80 -15.51
N LEU A 97 3.15 6.54 -15.87
CA LEU A 97 3.70 5.87 -17.03
C LEU A 97 2.58 5.49 -17.99
N SER A 98 2.70 5.86 -19.24
CA SER A 98 1.78 5.42 -20.29
C SER A 98 2.48 5.36 -21.64
N ASN A 99 2.27 4.30 -22.39
CA ASN A 99 2.86 4.11 -23.71
C ASN A 99 4.38 4.41 -23.76
N GLY A 100 5.11 3.96 -22.74
CA GLY A 100 6.56 4.18 -22.58
C GLY A 100 6.98 5.60 -22.17
N ASN A 101 6.04 6.54 -22.01
CA ASN A 101 6.32 7.91 -21.58
C ASN A 101 6.21 8.05 -20.07
N LYS A 102 7.09 8.85 -19.46
CA LYS A 102 7.08 9.21 -18.04
C LYS A 102 6.57 10.64 -17.86
N GLN A 103 5.64 10.80 -16.94
CA GLN A 103 5.15 12.11 -16.49
C GLN A 103 5.24 12.18 -14.96
N TYR A 104 5.85 13.22 -14.44
CA TYR A 104 5.90 13.49 -13.01
C TYR A 104 4.65 14.25 -12.60
N VAL A 105 3.93 13.69 -11.65
CA VAL A 105 2.73 14.29 -11.08
C VAL A 105 3.07 14.80 -9.69
N SER A 106 2.80 16.06 -9.43
CA SER A 106 3.11 16.74 -8.18
C SER A 106 1.87 17.43 -7.65
N VAL A 107 1.46 17.14 -6.41
CA VAL A 107 0.24 17.64 -5.77
C VAL A 107 0.53 18.22 -4.40
N THR A 108 -0.24 19.25 -4.00
CA THR A 108 -0.25 19.81 -2.64
C THR A 108 -1.56 19.57 -1.92
N ASP A 109 -2.62 19.22 -2.65
CA ASP A 109 -3.94 18.88 -2.09
C ASP A 109 -3.94 17.41 -1.65
N GLU A 110 -3.28 17.14 -0.55
CA GLU A 110 -3.08 15.82 -0.01
C GLU A 110 -4.41 15.22 0.50
N LYS A 111 -4.64 13.97 0.16
CA LYS A 111 -5.78 13.19 0.67
C LYS A 111 -5.35 12.23 1.79
N SER A 112 -4.06 12.12 2.01
CA SER A 112 -3.42 11.30 3.03
C SER A 112 -2.01 11.84 3.28
N ASN A 113 -1.44 11.57 4.45
CA ASN A 113 -0.05 11.92 4.75
C ASN A 113 0.98 11.19 3.86
N LEU A 114 0.59 10.06 3.25
CA LEU A 114 1.44 9.33 2.30
C LEU A 114 0.97 9.52 0.87
N THR A 115 1.91 9.70 -0.05
CA THR A 115 1.67 9.78 -1.50
C THR A 115 0.83 8.62 -2.03
N VAL A 116 1.11 7.40 -1.53
CA VAL A 116 0.34 6.20 -1.89
C VAL A 116 -1.12 6.29 -1.47
N GLY A 117 -1.43 6.92 -0.35
CA GLY A 117 -2.79 7.13 0.13
C GLY A 117 -3.55 8.11 -0.74
N SER A 118 -2.93 9.23 -1.11
CA SER A 118 -3.54 10.22 -2.01
C SER A 118 -3.80 9.64 -3.39
N LEU A 119 -2.85 8.87 -3.95
CA LEU A 119 -3.04 8.16 -5.22
C LEU A 119 -4.14 7.10 -5.11
N GLN A 120 -4.19 6.32 -4.03
CA GLN A 120 -5.22 5.29 -3.86
C GLN A 120 -6.61 5.90 -3.77
N ALA A 121 -6.77 7.00 -3.04
CA ALA A 121 -8.04 7.73 -2.98
C ALA A 121 -8.51 8.20 -4.37
N PHE A 122 -7.59 8.69 -5.19
CA PHE A 122 -7.87 9.02 -6.58
C PHE A 122 -8.30 7.80 -7.40
N LEU A 123 -7.54 6.70 -7.34
CA LEU A 123 -7.84 5.50 -8.12
C LEU A 123 -9.18 4.87 -7.72
N ASP A 124 -9.52 4.87 -6.44
CA ASP A 124 -10.79 4.37 -5.94
C ASP A 124 -11.98 5.18 -6.49
N GLU A 125 -11.83 6.49 -6.66
CA GLU A 125 -12.86 7.33 -7.29
C GLU A 125 -12.88 7.19 -8.82
N TYR A 126 -11.74 7.07 -9.46
CA TYR A 126 -11.61 6.89 -10.90
C TYR A 126 -12.29 5.60 -11.35
N LEU A 127 -11.99 4.48 -10.70
CA LEU A 127 -12.50 3.15 -11.06
C LEU A 127 -13.99 2.94 -10.75
N LYS A 128 -14.64 3.86 -10.03
CA LYS A 128 -16.11 3.89 -9.91
C LYS A 128 -16.80 4.42 -11.16
N LYS A 129 -16.09 5.22 -11.95
CA LYS A 129 -16.66 5.98 -13.09
C LYS A 129 -16.15 5.50 -14.44
N GLU A 130 -14.93 4.99 -14.47
CA GLU A 130 -14.25 4.58 -15.69
C GLU A 130 -13.94 3.07 -15.66
N THR A 131 -13.76 2.51 -16.84
CA THR A 131 -13.35 1.12 -17.00
C THR A 131 -11.88 0.92 -16.63
N GLY A 132 -11.55 -0.26 -16.14
CA GLY A 132 -10.20 -0.66 -15.81
C GLY A 132 -10.13 -1.51 -14.55
N THR A 133 -8.96 -2.13 -14.34
CA THR A 133 -8.65 -2.88 -13.12
C THR A 133 -7.29 -2.46 -12.60
N VAL A 134 -7.17 -2.27 -11.28
CA VAL A 134 -5.89 -1.94 -10.67
C VAL A 134 -5.22 -3.19 -10.13
N ASP A 135 -3.91 -3.31 -10.38
CA ASP A 135 -3.06 -4.31 -9.73
C ASP A 135 -1.86 -3.62 -9.05
N TYR A 136 -1.24 -4.36 -8.14
CA TYR A 136 -0.20 -3.91 -7.22
C TYR A 136 1.11 -4.59 -7.58
N ILE A 137 2.07 -3.82 -8.05
CA ILE A 137 3.27 -4.32 -8.71
C ILE A 137 4.52 -3.97 -7.92
N HIS A 138 5.39 -4.93 -7.72
CA HIS A 138 6.74 -4.73 -7.21
C HIS A 138 7.73 -4.48 -8.35
N GLY A 139 8.59 -3.48 -8.13
CA GLY A 139 9.70 -3.14 -9.03
C GLY A 139 9.29 -2.25 -10.19
N ASP A 140 10.05 -1.17 -10.36
CA ASP A 140 9.87 -0.16 -11.40
C ASP A 140 9.93 -0.77 -12.79
N GLU A 141 10.88 -1.68 -13.03
CA GLU A 141 11.10 -2.35 -14.33
C GLU A 141 9.89 -3.14 -14.80
N VAL A 142 9.17 -3.76 -13.87
CA VAL A 142 7.95 -4.51 -14.17
C VAL A 142 6.85 -3.57 -14.62
N VAL A 143 6.67 -2.45 -13.91
CA VAL A 143 5.69 -1.42 -14.28
C VAL A 143 6.04 -0.81 -15.63
N GLU A 144 7.29 -0.45 -15.87
CA GLU A 144 7.76 0.08 -17.15
C GLU A 144 7.49 -0.88 -18.32
N ARG A 145 7.72 -2.17 -18.10
CA ARG A 145 7.44 -3.22 -19.10
C ARG A 145 5.94 -3.33 -19.39
N LEU A 146 5.10 -3.35 -18.36
CA LEU A 146 3.64 -3.45 -18.50
C LEU A 146 3.05 -2.23 -19.21
N CYS A 147 3.59 -1.03 -18.94
CA CYS A 147 3.11 0.23 -19.52
C CYS A 147 3.67 0.54 -20.93
N LYS A 148 4.38 -0.41 -21.55
CA LYS A 148 4.61 -0.38 -23.02
C LYS A 148 3.32 -0.64 -23.80
N ASN A 149 2.36 -1.37 -23.20
CA ASN A 149 1.01 -1.46 -23.75
C ASN A 149 0.28 -0.13 -23.49
N PRO A 150 -0.26 0.54 -24.53
CA PRO A 150 -0.91 1.84 -24.41
C PRO A 150 -2.20 1.82 -23.57
N GLU A 151 -2.82 0.65 -23.36
CA GLU A 151 -4.00 0.47 -22.51
C GLU A 151 -3.67 0.32 -21.01
N ASN A 152 -2.38 0.33 -20.66
CA ASN A 152 -1.92 0.19 -19.29
C ASN A 152 -1.31 1.51 -18.79
N ILE A 153 -1.73 1.93 -17.62
CA ILE A 153 -1.22 3.13 -16.97
C ILE A 153 -0.58 2.74 -15.65
N GLY A 154 0.71 3.01 -15.53
CA GLY A 154 1.49 2.74 -14.32
C GLY A 154 1.67 3.96 -13.45
N PHE A 155 1.80 3.74 -12.16
CA PHE A 155 2.13 4.75 -11.18
C PHE A 155 3.30 4.27 -10.31
N LEU A 156 4.48 4.88 -10.52
CA LEU A 156 5.62 4.66 -9.64
C LEU A 156 5.51 5.56 -8.43
N LEU A 157 5.59 4.97 -7.26
CA LEU A 157 5.44 5.64 -5.97
C LEU A 157 6.80 5.75 -5.28
N PRO A 158 7.03 6.81 -4.50
CA PRO A 158 8.21 6.89 -3.64
C PRO A 158 8.13 5.85 -2.53
N THR A 159 9.30 5.40 -2.06
CA THR A 159 9.39 4.58 -0.85
C THR A 159 8.99 5.42 0.36
N PRO A 160 8.03 4.98 1.17
CA PRO A 160 7.69 5.67 2.42
C PRO A 160 8.88 5.68 3.38
N ALA A 161 9.11 6.80 4.04
CA ALA A 161 10.12 6.87 5.08
C ALA A 161 9.66 6.12 6.34
N LYS A 162 10.60 5.47 7.04
CA LYS A 162 10.29 4.66 8.23
C LYS A 162 9.70 5.48 9.38
N ASP A 163 10.14 6.72 9.53
CA ASP A 163 9.68 7.67 10.55
C ASP A 163 8.28 8.21 10.26
N GLU A 164 7.84 8.20 9.00
CA GLU A 164 6.49 8.58 8.62
C GLU A 164 5.44 7.52 8.94
N LEU A 165 5.83 6.24 9.07
CA LEU A 165 4.90 5.13 9.24
C LEU A 165 4.01 5.28 10.47
N PHE A 166 4.60 5.45 11.65
CA PHE A 166 3.83 5.59 12.89
C PHE A 166 3.03 6.88 12.92
N LYS A 167 3.59 7.97 12.41
CA LYS A 167 2.89 9.24 12.30
C LYS A 167 1.64 9.11 11.44
N THR A 168 1.76 8.47 10.29
CA THR A 168 0.63 8.24 9.38
C THR A 168 -0.43 7.36 10.02
N VAL A 169 -0.04 6.25 10.65
CA VAL A 169 -1.02 5.35 11.31
C VAL A 169 -1.77 6.06 12.45
N VAL A 170 -1.11 6.97 13.17
CA VAL A 170 -1.74 7.75 14.25
C VAL A 170 -2.69 8.81 13.69
N LEU A 171 -2.34 9.46 12.59
CA LEU A 171 -3.11 10.58 12.03
C LEU A 171 -4.21 10.11 11.06
N ASP A 172 -3.87 9.20 10.15
CA ASP A 172 -4.77 8.76 9.07
C ASP A 172 -5.46 7.43 9.39
N GLY A 173 -5.00 6.70 10.43
CA GLY A 173 -5.49 5.37 10.75
C GLY A 173 -4.78 4.27 9.95
N ALA A 174 -5.52 3.23 9.54
CA ALA A 174 -4.95 2.11 8.80
C ALA A 174 -4.40 2.55 7.45
N LEU A 175 -3.17 2.12 7.15
CA LEU A 175 -2.54 2.38 5.85
C LEU A 175 -3.36 1.77 4.70
N PRO A 176 -3.32 2.37 3.52
CA PRO A 176 -3.91 1.78 2.31
C PRO A 176 -3.36 0.39 2.05
N ARG A 177 -4.15 -0.45 1.38
CA ARG A 177 -3.68 -1.79 1.00
C ARG A 177 -2.41 -1.68 0.15
N LYS A 178 -1.46 -2.58 0.41
CA LYS A 178 -0.25 -2.68 -0.41
C LYS A 178 0.50 -1.35 -0.49
N THR A 179 0.73 -0.69 0.64
CA THR A 179 1.49 0.56 0.72
C THR A 179 2.96 0.32 0.43
N PHE A 180 3.54 -0.70 1.04
CA PHE A 180 4.93 -1.11 0.86
C PHE A 180 5.09 -2.60 1.17
N SER A 181 6.23 -3.17 0.80
CA SER A 181 6.71 -4.46 1.27
C SER A 181 7.93 -4.28 2.16
N MET A 182 8.06 -5.13 3.16
CA MET A 182 9.26 -5.24 3.98
C MET A 182 10.16 -6.33 3.39
N GLY A 183 11.27 -5.92 2.79
CA GLY A 183 12.22 -6.80 2.10
C GLY A 183 11.68 -7.38 0.79
N HIS A 184 12.58 -8.05 0.06
CA HIS A 184 12.24 -8.72 -1.18
C HIS A 184 11.53 -10.05 -0.92
N ALA A 185 10.74 -10.54 -1.88
CA ALA A 185 9.99 -11.79 -1.76
C ALA A 185 10.92 -13.00 -1.49
N GLN A 186 12.12 -12.99 -2.05
CA GLN A 186 13.14 -14.03 -1.85
C GLN A 186 13.74 -14.06 -0.43
N ASP A 187 13.64 -12.95 0.30
CA ASP A 187 14.15 -12.85 1.68
C ASP A 187 13.12 -13.36 2.70
N LYS A 188 11.87 -13.55 2.27
CA LYS A 188 10.81 -14.04 3.14
C LYS A 188 10.96 -15.54 3.39
N ARG A 189 10.92 -15.94 4.66
CA ARG A 189 11.00 -17.34 5.07
C ARG A 189 9.63 -18.01 4.93
N PHE A 190 9.66 -19.31 4.58
CA PHE A 190 8.46 -20.13 4.68
C PHE A 190 8.25 -20.55 6.14
N TYR A 191 7.00 -20.47 6.61
CA TYR A 191 6.63 -21.04 7.89
C TYR A 191 6.43 -22.55 7.71
N LEU A 192 7.20 -23.33 8.47
CA LEU A 192 7.13 -24.80 8.45
C LEU A 192 6.19 -25.34 9.51
N GLU A 193 5.76 -24.50 10.44
CA GLU A 193 4.89 -24.87 11.54
C GLU A 193 3.57 -24.09 11.48
N GLY A 194 2.51 -24.79 11.81
CA GLY A 194 1.19 -24.23 11.98
C GLY A 194 0.46 -24.93 13.10
N ARG A 195 -0.56 -24.29 13.64
CA ARG A 195 -1.42 -24.96 14.61
C ARG A 195 -2.87 -24.78 14.24
N LYS A 196 -3.66 -25.78 14.57
CA LYS A 196 -5.10 -25.74 14.44
C LYS A 196 -5.67 -24.74 15.47
N ILE A 197 -6.57 -23.87 15.04
CA ILE A 197 -7.25 -22.87 15.88
C ILE A 197 -8.71 -23.22 16.15
N ARG A 198 -9.18 -24.34 15.56
CA ARG A 198 -10.51 -24.96 15.83
C ARG A 198 -10.35 -26.45 16.06
#